data_15302800366f7e092177d2ec3baa8ba5
#
_entry.id   15302800366f7e092177d2ec3baa8ba5
#
_cell.length_a   1.000
_cell.length_b   1.000
_cell.length_c   1.000
_cell.angle_alpha   90.00
_cell.angle_beta   90.00
_cell.angle_gamma   90.00
#
_symmetry.space_group_name_H-M   'P 1'
#
loop_
_entity.id
_entity.type
_entity.pdbx_description
1 polymer ?
#
loop_
_entity_poly.entity_id
_entity_poly.type
_entity_poly.pdbx_seq_one_letter_code
_entity_poly.pdbx_strand_id
1 'polypeptide(L)'
;MKVHGPTFFCRDRKFTYSYDVTTSPKGQVEYEQWVTWKAYRSGAHKDRFDFRHEIEIGLTDKLQLGVYLADWSLTREGGNSDSQWKSSGAELIYNLSNPTTDLLGSAIYGEVKLGDELFVLEAKLLLQKNVGPWTFIYNAVVEAEWEGSGYDEEIGVFEQTLGVSYDLSPAISVGVEAKHEIEYENWSGKGDSAVYVGPVASYRQKDFFVAGTVLFQATDIDAEADVQTRLIFGFHF
;
A
#
# COMPACT_ATOMS: atom_id res chain seq x y z
N MET A 1 8.84 -41.29 -10.59
CA MET A 1 8.40 -40.50 -9.44
C MET A 1 8.99 -39.12 -9.64
N LYS A 2 8.19 -38.16 -10.20
CA LYS A 2 8.64 -36.76 -10.36
C LYS A 2 8.47 -36.12 -8.99
N VAL A 3 9.55 -35.79 -8.33
CA VAL A 3 9.56 -34.93 -7.16
C VAL A 3 9.16 -33.55 -7.66
N HIS A 4 7.93 -33.14 -7.37
CA HIS A 4 7.55 -31.75 -7.53
C HIS A 4 8.32 -31.01 -6.43
N GLY A 5 9.30 -30.24 -6.83
CA GLY A 5 9.93 -29.27 -5.93
C GLY A 5 8.87 -28.31 -5.39
N PRO A 6 9.13 -27.63 -4.27
CA PRO A 6 8.19 -26.68 -3.72
C PRO A 6 7.85 -25.66 -4.82
N THR A 7 6.59 -25.55 -5.18
CA THR A 7 6.10 -24.50 -6.05
C THR A 7 6.20 -23.23 -5.20
N PHE A 8 7.25 -22.46 -5.39
CA PHE A 8 7.34 -21.13 -4.81
C PHE A 8 6.23 -20.32 -5.43
N PHE A 9 5.16 -20.14 -4.68
CA PHE A 9 4.14 -19.16 -5.03
C PHE A 9 4.72 -17.80 -4.71
N CYS A 10 4.66 -16.93 -5.68
CA CYS A 10 4.78 -15.50 -5.57
C CYS A 10 4.00 -14.97 -4.36
N ARG A 11 4.47 -13.88 -3.74
CA ARG A 11 3.70 -13.14 -2.73
C ARG A 11 2.31 -12.85 -3.29
N ASP A 12 1.29 -13.21 -2.55
CA ASP A 12 -0.12 -13.07 -2.93
C ASP A 12 -0.62 -11.67 -2.65
N ARG A 13 -0.32 -10.67 -3.51
CA ARG A 13 -0.88 -9.34 -3.32
C ARG A 13 -2.35 -9.34 -3.71
N LYS A 14 -3.23 -9.33 -2.70
CA LYS A 14 -4.71 -9.36 -2.87
C LYS A 14 -5.32 -7.98 -2.74
N PHE A 15 -4.62 -7.06 -2.08
CA PHE A 15 -5.06 -5.72 -1.73
C PHE A 15 -4.07 -4.68 -2.25
N THR A 16 -4.52 -3.43 -2.33
CA THR A 16 -3.65 -2.36 -2.83
C THR A 16 -3.28 -1.33 -1.77
N TYR A 17 -4.09 -1.17 -0.73
CA TYR A 17 -3.82 -0.30 0.42
C TYR A 17 -3.37 -1.10 1.64
N SER A 18 -3.88 -2.32 1.80
CA SER A 18 -3.52 -3.18 2.91
C SER A 18 -2.34 -4.07 2.57
N TYR A 19 -1.33 -4.11 3.44
CA TYR A 19 -0.12 -4.91 3.31
C TYR A 19 -0.29 -6.29 3.94
N ASP A 20 0.17 -7.32 3.23
CA ASP A 20 0.23 -8.69 3.72
C ASP A 20 1.31 -8.86 4.80
N VAL A 21 1.09 -9.80 5.72
CA VAL A 21 2.11 -10.17 6.72
C VAL A 21 3.20 -11.08 6.17
N THR A 22 2.99 -11.65 4.97
CA THR A 22 3.94 -12.55 4.32
C THR A 22 5.01 -11.75 3.59
N THR A 23 6.24 -12.24 3.64
CA THR A 23 7.41 -11.66 2.98
C THR A 23 7.81 -12.50 1.77
N SER A 24 8.47 -11.91 0.80
CA SER A 24 9.08 -12.60 -0.32
C SER A 24 10.13 -13.61 0.17
N PRO A 25 10.17 -14.84 -0.35
CA PRO A 25 11.17 -15.85 0.01
C PRO A 25 12.60 -15.33 -0.18
N LYS A 26 13.54 -15.85 0.62
CA LYS A 26 14.95 -15.49 0.54
C LYS A 26 15.50 -15.56 -0.88
N GLY A 27 16.06 -14.47 -1.37
CA GLY A 27 16.71 -14.33 -2.68
C GLY A 27 15.76 -14.07 -3.83
N GLN A 28 14.45 -14.04 -3.61
CA GLN A 28 13.47 -13.60 -4.61
C GLN A 28 13.55 -12.08 -4.77
N VAL A 29 13.50 -11.63 -6.00
CA VAL A 29 13.42 -10.22 -6.38
C VAL A 29 12.12 -9.98 -7.13
N GLU A 30 11.45 -8.90 -6.79
CA GLU A 30 10.21 -8.47 -7.41
C GLU A 30 10.31 -6.99 -7.78
N TYR A 31 9.78 -6.61 -8.93
CA TYR A 31 9.56 -5.22 -9.31
C TYR A 31 8.08 -4.92 -9.28
N GLU A 32 7.71 -3.86 -8.59
CA GLU A 32 6.33 -3.35 -8.56
C GLU A 32 6.22 -1.96 -9.20
N GLN A 33 5.18 -1.78 -9.99
CA GLN A 33 4.73 -0.48 -10.49
C GLN A 33 3.37 -0.18 -9.88
N TRP A 34 3.29 0.95 -9.16
CA TRP A 34 2.06 1.44 -8.57
C TRP A 34 1.57 2.66 -9.33
N VAL A 35 0.26 2.72 -9.55
CA VAL A 35 -0.42 3.88 -10.11
C VAL A 35 -1.66 4.14 -9.27
N THR A 36 -1.74 5.31 -8.64
CA THR A 36 -2.91 5.75 -7.88
C THR A 36 -3.50 6.98 -8.54
N TRP A 37 -4.74 6.92 -8.98
CA TRP A 37 -5.51 8.07 -9.42
C TRP A 37 -6.41 8.53 -8.29
N LYS A 38 -6.31 9.80 -7.94
CA LYS A 38 -7.14 10.51 -6.97
C LYS A 38 -7.98 11.55 -7.71
N ALA A 39 -9.31 11.40 -7.67
CA ALA A 39 -10.25 12.28 -8.34
C ALA A 39 -10.96 13.17 -7.31
N TYR A 40 -10.73 14.46 -7.40
CA TYR A 40 -11.37 15.50 -6.58
C TYR A 40 -12.50 16.12 -7.39
N ARG A 41 -13.74 15.90 -7.01
CA ARG A 41 -14.95 16.36 -7.72
C ARG A 41 -15.74 17.37 -6.91
N SER A 42 -15.59 17.32 -5.58
CA SER A 42 -16.06 18.36 -4.67
C SER A 42 -14.99 19.45 -4.59
N GLY A 43 -15.32 20.72 -4.86
CA GLY A 43 -14.35 21.82 -4.83
C GLY A 43 -13.52 22.00 -6.11
N ALA A 44 -12.22 21.75 -6.06
CA ALA A 44 -11.24 22.21 -7.07
C ALA A 44 -11.30 21.49 -8.43
N HIS A 45 -12.04 20.41 -8.61
CA HIS A 45 -12.10 19.61 -9.85
C HIS A 45 -10.71 19.28 -10.42
N LYS A 46 -9.88 18.63 -9.62
CA LYS A 46 -8.54 18.19 -10.01
C LYS A 46 -8.45 16.67 -10.10
N ASP A 47 -7.52 16.20 -10.91
CA ASP A 47 -7.09 14.82 -10.96
C ASP A 47 -5.61 14.76 -10.57
N ARG A 48 -5.26 13.87 -9.64
CA ARG A 48 -3.88 13.60 -9.27
C ARG A 48 -3.58 12.12 -9.53
N PHE A 49 -2.43 11.88 -10.14
CA PHE A 49 -1.87 10.55 -10.36
C PHE A 49 -0.57 10.46 -9.57
N ASP A 50 -0.49 9.48 -8.67
CA ASP A 50 0.74 9.15 -7.94
C ASP A 50 1.31 7.86 -8.52
N PHE A 51 2.61 7.84 -8.73
CA PHE A 51 3.36 6.70 -9.30
C PHE A 51 4.48 6.31 -8.35
N ARG A 52 4.67 5.00 -8.15
CA ARG A 52 5.80 4.43 -7.41
C ARG A 52 6.44 3.35 -8.26
N HIS A 53 7.77 3.31 -8.24
CA HIS A 53 8.59 2.26 -8.81
C HIS A 53 9.36 1.61 -7.66
N GLU A 54 9.11 0.33 -7.41
CA GLU A 54 9.63 -0.37 -6.26
C GLU A 54 10.34 -1.66 -6.67
N ILE A 55 11.44 -1.98 -5.97
CA ILE A 55 12.10 -3.29 -6.02
C ILE A 55 12.01 -3.91 -4.64
N GLU A 56 11.39 -5.06 -4.53
CA GLU A 56 11.33 -5.85 -3.30
C GLU A 56 12.34 -7.01 -3.35
N ILE A 57 13.01 -7.28 -2.22
CA ILE A 57 14.03 -8.33 -2.11
C ILE A 57 13.80 -9.12 -0.82
N GLY A 58 13.58 -10.42 -0.93
CA GLY A 58 13.59 -11.32 0.22
C GLY A 58 15.00 -11.49 0.78
N LEU A 59 15.33 -10.82 1.89
CA LEU A 59 16.62 -10.95 2.55
C LEU A 59 16.73 -12.27 3.31
N THR A 60 15.65 -12.68 3.95
CA THR A 60 15.45 -13.99 4.60
C THR A 60 14.00 -14.42 4.35
N ASP A 61 13.61 -15.62 4.77
CA ASP A 61 12.20 -16.07 4.68
C ASP A 61 11.24 -15.27 5.59
N LYS A 62 11.76 -14.34 6.40
CA LYS A 62 10.98 -13.51 7.33
C LYS A 62 11.27 -12.01 7.22
N LEU A 63 12.26 -11.62 6.44
CA LEU A 63 12.68 -10.23 6.30
C LEU A 63 12.74 -9.86 4.83
N GLN A 64 11.99 -8.85 4.45
CA GLN A 64 11.94 -8.26 3.11
C GLN A 64 12.41 -6.82 3.17
N LEU A 65 13.18 -6.41 2.17
CA LEU A 65 13.56 -5.04 1.87
C LEU A 65 12.82 -4.59 0.62
N GLY A 66 12.10 -3.48 0.69
CA GLY A 66 11.61 -2.72 -0.46
C GLY A 66 12.49 -1.49 -0.68
N VAL A 67 12.74 -1.14 -1.93
CA VAL A 67 13.47 0.09 -2.33
C VAL A 67 12.62 0.86 -3.33
N TYR A 68 12.20 2.05 -2.97
CA TYR A 68 11.48 2.97 -3.86
C TYR A 68 12.48 3.75 -4.70
N LEU A 69 12.54 3.43 -5.99
CA LEU A 69 13.44 4.09 -6.93
C LEU A 69 13.01 5.53 -7.17
N ALA A 70 11.71 5.74 -7.31
CA ALA A 70 11.10 7.06 -7.45
C ALA A 70 9.60 7.02 -7.13
N ASP A 71 9.17 7.95 -6.29
CA ASP A 71 7.78 8.36 -6.14
C ASP A 71 7.62 9.70 -6.85
N TRP A 72 6.62 9.83 -7.72
CA TRP A 72 6.33 11.08 -8.41
C TRP A 72 4.83 11.24 -8.65
N SER A 73 4.39 12.46 -8.86
CA SER A 73 2.99 12.79 -9.10
C SER A 73 2.78 13.60 -10.36
N LEU A 74 1.59 13.46 -10.94
CA LEU A 74 1.07 14.30 -12.02
C LEU A 74 -0.28 14.85 -11.58
N THR A 75 -0.38 16.16 -11.42
CA THR A 75 -1.62 16.86 -11.09
C THR A 75 -2.16 17.57 -12.32
N ARG A 76 -3.47 17.44 -12.58
CA ARG A 76 -4.21 18.13 -13.64
C ARG A 76 -5.33 18.95 -13.04
N GLU A 77 -5.30 20.26 -13.27
CA GLU A 77 -6.26 21.20 -12.73
C GLU A 77 -6.42 22.41 -13.67
N GLY A 78 -7.66 22.80 -13.96
CA GLY A 78 -7.97 24.00 -14.76
C GLY A 78 -7.34 24.00 -16.17
N GLY A 79 -7.08 22.83 -16.76
CA GLY A 79 -6.41 22.68 -18.06
C GLY A 79 -4.88 22.69 -17.99
N ASN A 80 -4.30 22.90 -16.83
CA ASN A 80 -2.86 22.81 -16.58
C ASN A 80 -2.47 21.40 -16.13
N SER A 81 -1.20 21.04 -16.36
CA SER A 81 -0.61 19.79 -15.84
C SER A 81 0.73 20.12 -15.19
N ASP A 82 0.92 19.61 -13.99
CA ASP A 82 2.15 19.73 -13.23
C ASP A 82 2.66 18.34 -12.84
N SER A 83 3.95 18.07 -13.01
CA SER A 83 4.58 16.82 -12.63
C SER A 83 5.71 17.07 -11.64
N GLN A 84 5.72 16.35 -10.54
CA GLN A 84 6.69 16.53 -9.48
C GLN A 84 7.27 15.18 -9.04
N TRP A 85 8.59 15.08 -8.97
CA TRP A 85 9.26 14.04 -8.19
C TRP A 85 9.00 14.30 -6.70
N LYS A 86 8.65 13.27 -5.94
CA LYS A 86 8.31 13.38 -4.52
C LYS A 86 9.45 12.88 -3.63
N SER A 87 9.84 11.64 -3.83
CA SER A 87 10.82 10.99 -2.97
C SER A 87 11.42 9.74 -3.58
N SER A 88 12.47 9.25 -2.95
CA SER A 88 12.93 7.87 -2.98
C SER A 88 12.99 7.35 -1.55
N GLY A 89 12.98 6.04 -1.34
CA GLY A 89 12.93 5.51 0.01
C GLY A 89 13.21 4.03 0.10
N ALA A 90 13.06 3.50 1.30
CA ALA A 90 13.17 2.08 1.56
C ALA A 90 12.25 1.66 2.69
N GLU A 91 11.77 0.42 2.61
CA GLU A 91 10.96 -0.23 3.64
C GLU A 91 11.57 -1.54 4.08
N LEU A 92 11.25 -1.95 5.30
CA LEU A 92 11.53 -3.28 5.83
C LEU A 92 10.25 -3.88 6.39
N ILE A 93 9.98 -5.14 6.02
CA ILE A 93 8.89 -5.93 6.59
C ILE A 93 9.50 -7.13 7.30
N TYR A 94 9.17 -7.29 8.59
CA TYR A 94 9.58 -8.47 9.37
C TYR A 94 8.36 -9.28 9.80
N ASN A 95 8.23 -10.49 9.23
CA ASN A 95 7.18 -11.44 9.57
C ASN A 95 7.41 -12.07 10.94
N LEU A 96 6.43 -11.98 11.83
CA LEU A 96 6.45 -12.52 13.19
C LEU A 96 5.74 -13.88 13.28
N SER A 97 4.58 -14.03 12.60
CA SER A 97 3.74 -15.23 12.67
C SER A 97 3.01 -15.51 11.37
N ASN A 98 2.63 -16.76 11.16
CA ASN A 98 2.02 -17.26 9.93
C ASN A 98 0.49 -17.06 9.93
N PRO A 99 -0.10 -16.43 8.90
CA PRO A 99 -1.54 -16.14 8.86
C PRO A 99 -2.44 -17.37 8.68
N THR A 100 -1.87 -18.51 8.27
CA THR A 100 -2.63 -19.75 8.01
C THR A 100 -2.54 -20.73 9.17
N THR A 101 -1.34 -20.93 9.72
CA THR A 101 -1.09 -21.96 10.76
C THR A 101 -1.27 -21.42 12.18
N ASP A 102 -0.94 -20.16 12.41
CA ASP A 102 -1.06 -19.55 13.74
C ASP A 102 -2.46 -18.99 13.97
N LEU A 103 -2.79 -18.66 15.22
CA LEU A 103 -4.07 -18.05 15.58
C LEU A 103 -4.31 -16.76 14.77
N LEU A 104 -3.25 -15.95 14.63
CA LEU A 104 -3.23 -14.71 13.87
C LEU A 104 -1.82 -14.53 13.27
N GLY A 105 -1.74 -14.23 11.98
CA GLY A 105 -0.51 -13.78 11.33
C GLY A 105 -0.22 -12.34 11.70
N SER A 106 1.04 -12.01 11.91
CA SER A 106 1.48 -10.65 12.23
C SER A 106 2.83 -10.32 11.62
N ALA A 107 3.04 -9.05 11.30
CA ALA A 107 4.33 -8.51 10.88
C ALA A 107 4.47 -7.06 11.36
N ILE A 108 5.70 -6.59 11.44
CA ILE A 108 6.03 -5.19 11.64
C ILE A 108 6.66 -4.63 10.36
N TYR A 109 6.39 -3.38 10.10
CA TYR A 109 6.84 -2.65 8.93
C TYR A 109 7.46 -1.32 9.39
N GLY A 110 8.52 -0.91 8.74
CA GLY A 110 9.12 0.41 8.91
C GLY A 110 9.60 0.95 7.56
N GLU A 111 9.37 2.23 7.31
CA GLU A 111 9.70 2.91 6.06
C GLU A 111 10.39 4.24 6.35
N VAL A 112 11.31 4.62 5.46
CA VAL A 112 11.89 5.96 5.38
C VAL A 112 11.83 6.44 3.94
N LYS A 113 11.36 7.68 3.74
CA LYS A 113 11.40 8.38 2.45
C LYS A 113 12.17 9.68 2.58
N LEU A 114 12.90 10.03 1.53
CA LEU A 114 13.63 11.28 1.39
C LEU A 114 13.27 11.89 0.03
N GLY A 115 12.83 13.14 0.06
CA GLY A 115 12.46 13.93 -1.11
C GLY A 115 13.15 15.29 -1.11
N ASP A 116 12.81 16.10 -2.11
CA ASP A 116 13.13 17.52 -2.08
C ASP A 116 12.11 18.18 -1.13
N GLU A 117 12.59 18.76 -0.03
CA GLU A 117 11.76 19.35 1.02
C GLU A 117 10.76 18.35 1.67
N LEU A 118 11.07 17.04 1.69
CA LEU A 118 10.24 15.99 2.29
C LEU A 118 11.10 14.93 2.98
N PHE A 119 10.78 14.65 4.25
CA PHE A 119 11.29 13.52 5.00
C PHE A 119 10.11 12.79 5.65
N VAL A 120 10.03 11.46 5.51
CA VAL A 120 8.95 10.64 6.06
C VAL A 120 9.52 9.47 6.83
N LEU A 121 8.94 9.20 7.99
CA LEU A 121 9.10 7.97 8.75
C LEU A 121 7.74 7.33 8.98
N GLU A 122 7.59 6.06 8.58
CA GLU A 122 6.35 5.32 8.77
C GLU A 122 6.59 4.01 9.51
N ALA A 123 5.67 3.63 10.38
CA ALA A 123 5.62 2.31 11.03
C ALA A 123 4.23 1.70 10.90
N LYS A 124 4.16 0.38 10.60
CA LYS A 124 2.89 -0.36 10.53
C LYS A 124 2.92 -1.61 11.41
N LEU A 125 1.79 -1.89 12.03
CA LEU A 125 1.44 -3.21 12.53
C LEU A 125 0.54 -3.89 11.49
N LEU A 126 0.98 -5.02 10.98
CA LEU A 126 0.25 -5.80 9.99
C LEU A 126 -0.33 -7.03 10.66
N LEU A 127 -1.63 -7.28 10.49
CA LEU A 127 -2.35 -8.44 11.00
C LEU A 127 -3.12 -9.11 9.87
N GLN A 128 -3.09 -10.45 9.81
CA GLN A 128 -3.75 -11.21 8.76
C GLN A 128 -4.24 -12.56 9.28
N LYS A 129 -5.39 -13.02 8.79
CA LYS A 129 -5.87 -14.39 9.00
C LYS A 129 -6.40 -14.97 7.69
N ASN A 130 -5.91 -16.16 7.35
CA ASN A 130 -6.41 -16.96 6.23
C ASN A 130 -7.27 -18.10 6.75
N VAL A 131 -8.49 -18.24 6.20
CA VAL A 131 -9.45 -19.31 6.57
C VAL A 131 -10.03 -19.89 5.28
N GLY A 132 -9.52 -21.03 4.84
CA GLY A 132 -9.90 -21.61 3.55
C GLY A 132 -9.62 -20.63 2.41
N PRO A 133 -10.62 -20.27 1.57
CA PRO A 133 -10.45 -19.30 0.49
C PRO A 133 -10.52 -17.84 0.94
N TRP A 134 -10.79 -17.57 2.22
CA TRP A 134 -10.92 -16.21 2.75
C TRP A 134 -9.60 -15.69 3.30
N THR A 135 -9.31 -14.43 2.99
CA THR A 135 -8.24 -13.64 3.61
C THR A 135 -8.86 -12.42 4.31
N PHE A 136 -8.50 -12.23 5.56
CA PHE A 136 -8.84 -11.06 6.37
C PHE A 136 -7.54 -10.35 6.73
N ILE A 137 -7.49 -9.04 6.52
CA ILE A 137 -6.29 -8.24 6.78
C ILE A 137 -6.66 -6.94 7.49
N TYR A 138 -5.79 -6.51 8.40
CA TYR A 138 -5.88 -5.22 9.07
C TYR A 138 -4.48 -4.66 9.24
N ASN A 139 -4.29 -3.38 8.91
CA ASN A 139 -3.06 -2.66 9.21
C ASN A 139 -3.38 -1.43 10.05
N ALA A 140 -2.52 -1.13 11.02
CA ALA A 140 -2.50 0.13 11.74
C ALA A 140 -1.18 0.83 11.42
N VAL A 141 -1.25 2.08 10.99
CA VAL A 141 -0.15 2.88 10.48
C VAL A 141 0.00 4.14 11.31
N VAL A 142 1.23 4.51 11.61
CA VAL A 142 1.60 5.81 12.12
C VAL A 142 2.71 6.35 11.23
N GLU A 143 2.50 7.52 10.67
CA GLU A 143 3.47 8.19 9.82
C GLU A 143 3.78 9.58 10.39
N ALA A 144 5.04 9.98 10.29
CA ALA A 144 5.53 11.31 10.62
C ALA A 144 6.17 11.89 9.37
N GLU A 145 5.66 13.02 8.93
CA GLU A 145 6.16 13.76 7.79
C GLU A 145 6.73 15.10 8.23
N TRP A 146 7.85 15.49 7.62
CA TRP A 146 8.44 16.82 7.74
C TRP A 146 8.55 17.39 6.35
N GLU A 147 7.87 18.52 6.11
CA GLU A 147 7.81 19.18 4.82
C GLU A 147 8.43 20.58 4.86
N GLY A 148 8.65 21.16 3.68
CA GLY A 148 9.19 22.49 3.49
C GLY A 148 10.72 22.53 3.48
N SER A 149 11.28 23.67 3.04
CA SER A 149 12.72 23.85 2.83
C SER A 149 13.58 23.73 4.11
N GLY A 150 12.94 23.85 5.28
CA GLY A 150 13.56 23.70 6.59
C GLY A 150 13.13 22.42 7.32
N TYR A 151 12.28 21.59 6.71
CA TYR A 151 11.62 20.46 7.39
C TYR A 151 10.88 20.90 8.68
N ASP A 152 10.27 22.07 8.67
CA ASP A 152 9.65 22.73 9.80
C ASP A 152 8.10 22.60 9.80
N GLU A 153 7.52 22.08 8.74
CA GLU A 153 6.12 21.65 8.70
C GLU A 153 6.03 20.19 9.13
N GLU A 154 5.44 19.94 10.31
CA GLU A 154 5.31 18.60 10.87
C GLU A 154 3.88 18.09 10.69
N ILE A 155 3.72 16.92 10.07
CA ILE A 155 2.44 16.26 9.88
C ILE A 155 2.50 14.87 10.50
N GLY A 156 1.55 14.57 11.36
CA GLY A 156 1.35 13.22 11.89
C GLY A 156 0.17 12.57 11.18
N VAL A 157 0.34 11.35 10.67
CA VAL A 157 -0.75 10.58 10.04
C VAL A 157 -1.04 9.33 10.86
N PHE A 158 -2.31 9.10 11.14
CA PHE A 158 -2.79 7.81 11.63
C PHE A 158 -3.70 7.19 10.59
N GLU A 159 -3.31 6.04 10.03
CA GLU A 159 -4.10 5.33 9.03
C GLU A 159 -4.45 3.93 9.54
N GLN A 160 -5.62 3.45 9.17
CA GLN A 160 -6.05 2.07 9.34
C GLN A 160 -6.58 1.55 8.00
N THR A 161 -6.15 0.34 7.61
CA THR A 161 -6.74 -0.34 6.47
C THR A 161 -7.33 -1.68 6.89
N LEU A 162 -8.42 -2.06 6.24
CA LEU A 162 -9.11 -3.32 6.44
C LEU A 162 -9.43 -3.92 5.08
N GLY A 163 -9.12 -5.20 4.90
CA GLY A 163 -9.43 -5.92 3.68
C GLY A 163 -10.04 -7.30 3.96
N VAL A 164 -11.02 -7.67 3.15
CA VAL A 164 -11.59 -9.02 3.10
C VAL A 164 -11.62 -9.47 1.65
N SER A 165 -10.98 -10.59 1.34
CA SER A 165 -10.99 -11.17 -0.01
C SER A 165 -11.36 -12.64 -0.01
N TYR A 166 -11.86 -13.11 -1.16
CA TYR A 166 -12.20 -14.50 -1.44
C TYR A 166 -11.51 -14.96 -2.70
N ASP A 167 -10.83 -16.11 -2.64
CA ASP A 167 -10.19 -16.74 -3.79
C ASP A 167 -11.23 -17.48 -4.63
N LEU A 168 -11.61 -16.91 -5.78
CA LEU A 168 -12.47 -17.56 -6.78
C LEU A 168 -11.75 -18.74 -7.45
N SER A 169 -10.44 -18.63 -7.57
CA SER A 169 -9.53 -19.65 -8.08
C SER A 169 -8.13 -19.42 -7.54
N PRO A 170 -7.16 -20.34 -7.76
CA PRO A 170 -5.77 -20.07 -7.42
C PRO A 170 -5.16 -18.82 -8.07
N ALA A 171 -5.77 -18.29 -9.13
CA ALA A 171 -5.27 -17.13 -9.87
C ALA A 171 -6.08 -15.85 -9.64
N ILE A 172 -7.32 -15.92 -9.14
CA ILE A 172 -8.22 -14.76 -9.06
C ILE A 172 -8.77 -14.63 -7.65
N SER A 173 -8.61 -13.45 -7.07
CA SER A 173 -9.25 -13.06 -5.81
C SER A 173 -10.12 -11.81 -6.03
N VAL A 174 -11.23 -11.72 -5.30
CA VAL A 174 -12.11 -10.55 -5.27
C VAL A 174 -12.46 -10.21 -3.82
N GLY A 175 -12.70 -8.95 -3.54
CA GLY A 175 -12.98 -8.55 -2.17
C GLY A 175 -13.41 -7.11 -2.00
N VAL A 176 -13.31 -6.64 -0.78
CA VAL A 176 -13.57 -5.25 -0.38
C VAL A 176 -12.39 -4.77 0.45
N GLU A 177 -12.01 -3.53 0.24
CA GLU A 177 -10.97 -2.84 0.99
C GLU A 177 -11.52 -1.53 1.55
N ALA A 178 -11.14 -1.18 2.76
CA ALA A 178 -11.47 0.08 3.41
C ALA A 178 -10.20 0.74 3.95
N LYS A 179 -10.15 2.06 3.89
CA LYS A 179 -9.09 2.91 4.42
C LYS A 179 -9.70 4.00 5.28
N HIS A 180 -9.15 4.21 6.47
CA HIS A 180 -9.44 5.33 7.34
C HIS A 180 -8.14 6.07 7.62
N GLU A 181 -8.15 7.38 7.48
CA GLU A 181 -6.97 8.24 7.62
C GLU A 181 -7.33 9.49 8.40
N ILE A 182 -6.43 9.92 9.29
CA ILE A 182 -6.51 11.18 10.03
C ILE A 182 -5.14 11.83 9.94
N GLU A 183 -5.09 13.06 9.47
CA GLU A 183 -3.90 13.90 9.46
C GLU A 183 -3.95 14.90 10.61
N TYR A 184 -2.81 15.11 11.28
CA TYR A 184 -2.65 16.04 12.39
C TYR A 184 -1.52 17.02 12.08
N GLU A 185 -1.84 18.28 11.91
CA GLU A 185 -0.82 19.33 11.83
C GLU A 185 -0.08 19.46 13.17
N ASN A 186 1.24 19.45 13.13
CA ASN A 186 2.13 19.55 14.30
C ASN A 186 1.78 18.54 15.41
N TRP A 187 1.32 17.33 15.05
CA TRP A 187 0.85 16.29 15.99
C TRP A 187 -0.22 16.78 16.96
N SER A 188 -0.93 17.84 16.62
CA SER A 188 -1.89 18.49 17.51
C SER A 188 -3.17 18.86 16.76
N GLY A 189 -4.23 19.13 17.52
CA GLY A 189 -5.49 19.53 16.93
C GLY A 189 -6.40 18.35 16.61
N LYS A 190 -7.52 18.66 15.94
CA LYS A 190 -8.48 17.69 15.43
C LYS A 190 -8.29 17.60 13.93
N GLY A 191 -7.62 16.55 13.47
CA GLY A 191 -7.51 16.26 12.04
C GLY A 191 -8.86 15.89 11.43
N ASP A 192 -8.98 16.11 10.14
CA ASP A 192 -10.10 15.58 9.37
C ASP A 192 -9.98 14.06 9.25
N SER A 193 -11.10 13.36 9.41
CA SER A 193 -11.14 11.90 9.43
C SER A 193 -11.79 11.41 8.13
N ALA A 194 -10.95 11.01 7.18
CA ALA A 194 -11.40 10.49 5.90
C ALA A 194 -11.59 8.97 5.94
N VAL A 195 -12.72 8.49 5.45
CA VAL A 195 -13.01 7.05 5.31
C VAL A 195 -13.31 6.75 3.86
N TYR A 196 -12.67 5.71 3.36
CA TYR A 196 -12.84 5.20 2.00
C TYR A 196 -13.22 3.72 2.04
N VAL A 197 -14.06 3.28 1.11
CA VAL A 197 -14.42 1.87 0.97
C VAL A 197 -14.70 1.53 -0.49
N GLY A 198 -14.33 0.33 -0.91
CA GLY A 198 -14.65 -0.12 -2.26
C GLY A 198 -14.17 -1.52 -2.62
N PRO A 199 -14.49 -1.98 -3.83
CA PRO A 199 -14.12 -3.30 -4.32
C PRO A 199 -12.63 -3.39 -4.64
N VAL A 200 -12.06 -4.57 -4.43
CA VAL A 200 -10.71 -4.95 -4.83
C VAL A 200 -10.75 -6.26 -5.62
N ALA A 201 -9.89 -6.38 -6.60
CA ALA A 201 -9.66 -7.61 -7.35
C ALA A 201 -8.18 -7.80 -7.64
N SER A 202 -7.73 -9.05 -7.64
CA SER A 202 -6.36 -9.39 -8.03
C SER A 202 -6.32 -10.59 -8.96
N TYR A 203 -5.34 -10.57 -9.85
CA TYR A 203 -4.99 -11.67 -10.72
C TYR A 203 -3.50 -11.96 -10.60
N ARG A 204 -3.15 -13.23 -10.44
CA ARG A 204 -1.77 -13.67 -10.27
C ARG A 204 -1.44 -14.86 -11.14
N GLN A 205 -0.21 -14.89 -11.59
CA GLN A 205 0.43 -16.03 -12.22
C GLN A 205 1.80 -16.28 -11.60
N LYS A 206 2.53 -17.27 -12.13
CA LYS A 206 3.84 -17.63 -11.61
C LYS A 206 4.82 -16.46 -11.57
N ASP A 207 4.84 -15.63 -12.61
CA ASP A 207 5.89 -14.64 -12.83
C ASP A 207 5.38 -13.18 -12.72
N PHE A 208 4.07 -12.98 -12.51
CA PHE A 208 3.49 -11.65 -12.35
C PHE A 208 2.13 -11.66 -11.62
N PHE A 209 1.76 -10.50 -11.08
CA PHE A 209 0.42 -10.23 -10.59
C PHE A 209 -0.05 -8.83 -10.99
N VAL A 210 -1.37 -8.64 -10.88
CA VAL A 210 -2.04 -7.35 -10.99
C VAL A 210 -3.07 -7.28 -9.87
N ALA A 211 -3.06 -6.21 -9.08
CA ALA A 211 -4.11 -5.91 -8.10
C ALA A 211 -4.70 -4.54 -8.38
N GLY A 212 -6.00 -4.39 -8.22
CA GLY A 212 -6.70 -3.13 -8.45
C GLY A 212 -7.84 -2.90 -7.48
N THR A 213 -7.95 -1.67 -6.98
CA THR A 213 -8.99 -1.22 -6.05
C THR A 213 -9.57 0.10 -6.53
N VAL A 214 -10.88 0.28 -6.37
CA VAL A 214 -11.57 1.56 -6.51
C VAL A 214 -12.22 1.87 -5.17
N LEU A 215 -11.74 2.89 -4.47
CA LEU A 215 -12.28 3.36 -3.20
C LEU A 215 -13.10 4.63 -3.41
N PHE A 216 -14.24 4.68 -2.77
CA PHE A 216 -15.12 5.85 -2.71
C PHE A 216 -15.06 6.45 -1.32
N GLN A 217 -14.97 7.78 -1.23
CA GLN A 217 -15.04 8.48 0.03
C GLN A 217 -16.42 8.24 0.65
N ALA A 218 -16.46 7.74 1.88
CA ALA A 218 -17.69 7.51 2.66
C ALA A 218 -17.99 8.68 3.62
N THR A 219 -17.02 9.55 3.85
CA THR A 219 -17.13 10.83 4.53
C THR A 219 -17.38 11.93 3.50
N ASP A 220 -17.71 13.15 3.94
CA ASP A 220 -17.94 14.30 3.06
C ASP A 220 -16.91 15.40 3.42
N ILE A 221 -15.67 15.19 2.97
CA ILE A 221 -14.53 16.07 3.23
C ILE A 221 -14.05 16.63 1.88
N ASP A 222 -14.29 17.91 1.66
CA ASP A 222 -13.99 18.61 0.39
C ASP A 222 -12.50 18.65 0.04
N ALA A 223 -11.61 18.62 1.05
CA ALA A 223 -10.16 18.61 0.86
C ALA A 223 -9.65 17.27 0.32
N GLU A 224 -10.42 16.21 0.52
CA GLU A 224 -10.07 14.84 0.18
C GLU A 224 -10.59 14.41 -1.20
N ALA A 225 -9.97 13.39 -1.78
CA ALA A 225 -10.41 12.84 -3.05
C ALA A 225 -11.74 12.10 -2.89
N ASP A 226 -12.72 12.36 -3.75
CA ASP A 226 -14.00 11.63 -3.77
C ASP A 226 -13.82 10.16 -4.17
N VAL A 227 -12.86 9.89 -5.07
CA VAL A 227 -12.54 8.55 -5.56
C VAL A 227 -11.03 8.36 -5.61
N GLN A 228 -10.57 7.21 -5.14
CA GLN A 228 -9.18 6.76 -5.28
C GLN A 228 -9.17 5.42 -6.02
N THR A 229 -8.45 5.34 -7.12
CA THR A 229 -8.24 4.08 -7.86
C THR A 229 -6.77 3.75 -7.84
N ARG A 230 -6.40 2.56 -7.34
CA ARG A 230 -5.01 2.10 -7.33
C ARG A 230 -4.87 0.82 -8.13
N LEU A 231 -3.83 0.77 -8.97
CA LEU A 231 -3.37 -0.42 -9.67
C LEU A 231 -1.93 -0.69 -9.28
N ILE A 232 -1.63 -1.96 -9.02
CA ILE A 232 -0.28 -2.46 -8.75
C ILE A 232 0.01 -3.60 -9.73
N PHE A 233 1.15 -3.52 -10.40
CA PHE A 233 1.68 -4.57 -11.27
C PHE A 233 2.99 -5.06 -10.67
N GLY A 234 3.11 -6.35 -10.41
CA GLY A 234 4.33 -6.96 -9.91
C GLY A 234 4.90 -8.00 -10.87
N PHE A 235 6.22 -8.06 -10.96
CA PHE A 235 6.97 -9.04 -11.77
C PHE A 235 8.05 -9.66 -10.91
N HIS A 236 8.13 -11.01 -10.93
CA HIS A 236 9.13 -11.79 -10.19
C HIS A 236 10.27 -12.23 -11.09
N PHE A 237 11.47 -12.23 -10.53
CA PHE A 237 12.70 -12.61 -11.21
C PHE A 237 13.43 -13.74 -10.47
#